data_6fd837710eaaf86e2a25ba6f704cdaa2
#
_entry.id   6fd837710eaaf86e2a25ba6f704cdaa2
#
_cell.length_a   1.000
_cell.length_b   1.000
_cell.length_c   1.000
_cell.angle_alpha   90.00
_cell.angle_beta   90.00
_cell.angle_gamma   90.00
#
_symmetry.space_group_name_H-M   'P 1'
#
loop_
_entity.id
_entity.type
_entity.pdbx_description
1 polymer ?
#
loop_
_entity_poly.entity_id
_entity_poly.type
_entity_poly.pdbx_seq_one_letter_code
_entity_poly.pdbx_strand_id
1 'polypeptide(L)'
;MPLYSWDDFYKQYVKMITNIIILSVLICISLSFWIVSMTASTYYGTLRPISPCRWLFSILIPLMIASRGFKKKSLDHGGAIGGLLVGFILTVANYSFFTALLMFFITSSKLTKWKGEVKKKIDSEYKEGGQRNWVQVFCNGGVPTELALLYMIENGPGEIPIDFSKQYTASWMCLSLLGALASCAGDTWASEIGTVMSHEPRLITTWEKVPVGTNGGVTVVGLISSLLGGTSVGVAYFISQLIFVNDLDISAPQWPIIVFGGIAGLLGSVIDSYLGATMQYS
;
A
#
# COMPACT_ATOMS: atom_id res chain seq x y z
N MET A 1 39.64 23.21 11.28
CA MET A 1 38.99 22.95 10.01
C MET A 1 39.36 21.54 9.57
N PRO A 2 38.46 20.59 9.46
CA PRO A 2 38.79 19.27 8.94
C PRO A 2 39.16 19.40 7.47
N LEU A 3 40.35 18.97 7.09
CA LEU A 3 40.80 18.89 5.70
C LEU A 3 39.94 17.82 5.01
N TYR A 4 39.06 18.24 4.12
CA TYR A 4 38.31 17.35 3.24
C TYR A 4 39.32 16.56 2.40
N SER A 5 39.32 15.24 2.56
CA SER A 5 40.20 14.34 1.79
C SER A 5 39.78 14.37 0.31
N TRP A 6 40.78 14.35 -0.60
CA TRP A 6 40.54 14.20 -2.05
C TRP A 6 39.71 12.96 -2.36
N ASP A 7 39.82 11.90 -1.56
CA ASP A 7 39.02 10.66 -1.67
C ASP A 7 37.54 10.86 -1.38
N ASP A 8 37.18 11.73 -0.43
CA ASP A 8 35.79 12.03 -0.11
C ASP A 8 35.13 12.87 -1.21
N PHE A 9 35.90 13.84 -1.75
CA PHE A 9 35.46 14.63 -2.89
C PHE A 9 35.23 13.77 -4.13
N TYR A 10 36.17 12.87 -4.44
CA TYR A 10 36.05 11.95 -5.59
C TYR A 10 34.86 11.00 -5.43
N LYS A 11 34.63 10.40 -4.25
CA LYS A 11 33.48 9.55 -3.95
C LYS A 11 32.17 10.30 -4.12
N GLN A 12 32.09 11.56 -3.63
CA GLN A 12 30.91 12.39 -3.76
C GLN A 12 30.62 12.74 -5.23
N TYR A 13 31.67 13.07 -6.01
CA TYR A 13 31.58 13.37 -7.43
C TYR A 13 31.09 12.16 -8.24
N VAL A 14 31.70 10.98 -8.03
CA VAL A 14 31.26 9.72 -8.67
C VAL A 14 29.81 9.40 -8.32
N LYS A 15 29.42 9.55 -7.07
CA LYS A 15 28.01 9.34 -6.65
C LYS A 15 27.06 10.32 -7.34
N MET A 16 27.43 11.58 -7.49
CA MET A 16 26.65 12.59 -8.20
C MET A 16 26.46 12.21 -9.68
N ILE A 17 27.55 11.87 -10.39
CA ILE A 17 27.48 11.43 -11.79
C ILE A 17 26.60 10.18 -11.93
N THR A 18 26.79 9.18 -11.07
CA THR A 18 25.98 7.96 -11.10
C THR A 18 24.49 8.28 -10.93
N ASN A 19 24.11 9.18 -10.01
CA ASN A 19 22.73 9.60 -9.83
C ASN A 19 22.17 10.32 -11.08
N ILE A 20 22.97 11.17 -11.72
CA ILE A 20 22.58 11.86 -12.96
C ILE A 20 22.34 10.86 -14.09
N ILE A 21 23.23 9.88 -14.26
CA ILE A 21 23.09 8.83 -15.27
C ILE A 21 21.81 8.01 -15.01
N ILE A 22 21.60 7.57 -13.77
CA ILE A 22 20.39 6.81 -13.41
C ILE A 22 19.13 7.63 -13.70
N LEU A 23 19.10 8.89 -13.31
CA LEU A 23 17.96 9.77 -13.57
C LEU A 23 17.72 9.96 -15.06
N SER A 24 18.78 10.18 -15.85
CA SER A 24 18.69 10.32 -17.30
C SER A 24 18.14 9.07 -17.97
N VAL A 25 18.59 7.88 -17.55
CA VAL A 25 18.07 6.59 -18.04
C VAL A 25 16.59 6.45 -17.70
N LEU A 26 16.18 6.77 -16.47
CA LEU A 26 14.78 6.71 -16.05
C LEU A 26 13.88 7.66 -16.84
N ILE A 27 14.37 8.87 -17.14
CA ILE A 27 13.66 9.83 -17.99
C ILE A 27 13.51 9.27 -19.41
N CYS A 28 14.58 8.72 -19.98
CA CYS A 28 14.54 8.12 -21.33
C CYS A 28 13.54 6.95 -21.40
N ILE A 29 13.53 6.07 -20.39
CA ILE A 29 12.56 4.97 -20.30
C ILE A 29 11.13 5.53 -20.21
N SER A 30 10.89 6.53 -19.35
CA SER A 30 9.59 7.18 -19.20
C SER A 30 9.08 7.80 -20.51
N LEU A 31 9.95 8.51 -21.24
CA LEU A 31 9.62 9.09 -22.53
C LEU A 31 9.35 8.01 -23.59
N SER A 32 10.11 6.91 -23.58
CA SER A 32 9.89 5.78 -24.50
C SER A 32 8.51 5.15 -24.27
N PHE A 33 8.13 4.89 -23.02
CA PHE A 33 6.79 4.40 -22.69
C PHE A 33 5.69 5.38 -23.08
N TRP A 34 5.92 6.69 -22.89
CA TRP A 34 4.98 7.71 -23.32
C TRP A 34 4.78 7.70 -24.86
N ILE A 35 5.85 7.62 -25.64
CA ILE A 35 5.78 7.54 -27.11
C ILE A 35 4.99 6.29 -27.52
N VAL A 36 5.27 5.13 -26.92
CA VAL A 36 4.53 3.88 -27.18
C VAL A 36 3.05 4.04 -26.84
N SER A 37 2.73 4.62 -25.68
CA SER A 37 1.36 4.90 -25.24
C SER A 37 0.62 5.83 -26.21
N MET A 38 1.28 6.90 -26.67
CA MET A 38 0.72 7.84 -27.67
C MET A 38 0.47 7.15 -29.01
N THR A 39 1.44 6.37 -29.49
CA THR A 39 1.31 5.64 -30.75
C THR A 39 0.17 4.63 -30.70
N ALA A 40 0.07 3.85 -29.61
CA ALA A 40 -1.01 2.90 -29.39
C ALA A 40 -2.38 3.60 -29.29
N SER A 41 -2.47 4.71 -28.57
CA SER A 41 -3.68 5.52 -28.48
C SER A 41 -4.14 6.06 -29.83
N THR A 42 -3.20 6.53 -30.65
CA THR A 42 -3.51 7.04 -31.99
C THR A 42 -3.94 5.92 -32.94
N TYR A 43 -3.32 4.74 -32.83
CA TYR A 43 -3.64 3.60 -33.70
C TYR A 43 -4.97 2.93 -33.35
N TYR A 44 -5.23 2.70 -32.08
CA TYR A 44 -6.44 1.99 -31.62
C TYR A 44 -7.62 2.91 -31.33
N GLY A 45 -7.39 4.22 -31.15
CA GLY A 45 -8.44 5.23 -30.92
C GLY A 45 -9.19 5.13 -29.57
N THR A 46 -8.87 4.14 -28.74
CA THR A 46 -9.63 3.81 -27.51
C THR A 46 -8.87 4.09 -26.22
N LEU A 47 -7.54 4.19 -26.28
CA LEU A 47 -6.70 4.34 -25.09
C LEU A 47 -6.42 5.84 -24.82
N ARG A 48 -6.64 6.27 -23.57
CA ARG A 48 -6.18 7.60 -23.14
C ARG A 48 -4.67 7.57 -22.94
N PRO A 49 -3.90 8.46 -23.59
CA PRO A 49 -2.44 8.46 -23.46
C PRO A 49 -2.03 8.84 -22.03
N ILE A 50 -1.12 8.09 -21.47
CA ILE A 50 -0.53 8.37 -20.15
C ILE A 50 0.47 9.51 -20.30
N SER A 51 0.40 10.53 -19.44
CA SER A 51 1.32 11.67 -19.49
C SER A 51 2.77 11.24 -19.19
N PRO A 52 3.78 11.91 -19.76
CA PRO A 52 5.19 11.61 -19.44
C PRO A 52 5.51 11.76 -17.94
N CYS A 53 4.90 12.76 -17.30
CA CYS A 53 5.08 12.97 -15.87
C CYS A 53 4.53 11.80 -15.05
N ARG A 54 3.36 11.23 -15.42
CA ARG A 54 2.79 10.07 -14.73
C ARG A 54 3.73 8.86 -14.85
N TRP A 55 4.28 8.60 -16.03
CA TRP A 55 5.28 7.55 -16.24
C TRP A 55 6.51 7.75 -15.34
N LEU A 56 7.04 8.96 -15.31
CA LEU A 56 8.21 9.29 -14.50
C LEU A 56 7.94 9.08 -13.01
N PHE A 57 6.82 9.60 -12.48
CA PHE A 57 6.43 9.45 -11.08
C PHE A 57 6.17 7.98 -10.72
N SER A 58 5.56 7.21 -11.62
CA SER A 58 5.27 5.79 -11.39
C SER A 58 6.53 4.93 -11.30
N ILE A 59 7.64 5.36 -11.86
CA ILE A 59 8.93 4.68 -11.70
C ILE A 59 9.68 5.22 -10.48
N LEU A 60 9.84 6.54 -10.38
CA LEU A 60 10.71 7.16 -9.37
C LEU A 60 10.20 6.94 -7.93
N ILE A 61 8.90 7.19 -7.69
CA ILE A 61 8.38 7.17 -6.33
C ILE A 61 8.36 5.75 -5.75
N PRO A 62 7.83 4.72 -6.43
CA PRO A 62 7.92 3.34 -5.94
C PRO A 62 9.36 2.86 -5.75
N LEU A 63 10.28 3.24 -6.66
CA LEU A 63 11.70 2.90 -6.56
C LEU A 63 12.34 3.50 -5.29
N MET A 64 12.04 4.77 -4.99
CA MET A 64 12.53 5.43 -3.78
C MET A 64 11.99 4.77 -2.51
N ILE A 65 10.69 4.38 -2.51
CA ILE A 65 10.04 3.75 -1.36
C ILE A 65 10.54 2.33 -1.17
N ALA A 66 10.62 1.52 -2.23
CA ALA A 66 11.17 0.16 -2.18
C ALA A 66 12.62 0.16 -1.69
N SER A 67 13.45 1.07 -2.21
CA SER A 67 14.85 1.24 -1.75
C SER A 67 14.95 1.61 -0.27
N ARG A 68 14.08 2.51 0.21
CA ARG A 68 14.01 2.85 1.64
C ARG A 68 13.48 1.70 2.48
N GLY A 69 12.47 0.98 2.01
CA GLY A 69 11.91 -0.19 2.67
C GLY A 69 12.96 -1.29 2.84
N PHE A 70 13.73 -1.54 1.80
CA PHE A 70 14.86 -2.48 1.82
C PHE A 70 15.95 -2.03 2.82
N LYS A 71 16.43 -0.79 2.73
CA LYS A 71 17.44 -0.24 3.66
C LYS A 71 16.99 -0.26 5.12
N LYS A 72 15.69 -0.05 5.38
CA LYS A 72 15.10 -0.10 6.72
C LYS A 72 14.70 -1.49 7.18
N LYS A 73 15.07 -2.54 6.46
CA LYS A 73 14.68 -3.92 6.75
C LYS A 73 13.15 -4.11 6.93
N SER A 74 12.36 -3.42 6.14
CA SER A 74 10.90 -3.62 6.06
C SER A 74 10.50 -4.51 4.89
N LEU A 75 11.39 -4.65 3.89
CA LEU A 75 11.26 -5.52 2.73
C LEU A 75 12.55 -6.32 2.58
N ASP A 76 12.47 -7.58 2.18
CA ASP A 76 13.59 -8.35 1.67
C ASP A 76 13.79 -8.06 0.16
N HIS A 77 14.72 -8.75 -0.51
CA HIS A 77 14.97 -8.54 -1.94
C HIS A 77 13.75 -8.83 -2.80
N GLY A 78 13.07 -9.95 -2.55
CA GLY A 78 11.86 -10.33 -3.27
C GLY A 78 10.70 -9.37 -3.00
N GLY A 79 10.51 -8.98 -1.74
CA GLY A 79 9.51 -8.01 -1.32
C GLY A 79 9.75 -6.62 -1.91
N ALA A 80 11.01 -6.19 -2.08
CA ALA A 80 11.34 -4.92 -2.73
C ALA A 80 10.99 -4.92 -4.22
N ILE A 81 11.27 -6.02 -4.93
CA ILE A 81 10.91 -6.19 -6.35
C ILE A 81 9.38 -6.26 -6.51
N GLY A 82 8.70 -7.09 -5.69
CA GLY A 82 7.24 -7.17 -5.70
C GLY A 82 6.58 -5.83 -5.37
N GLY A 83 7.08 -5.14 -4.33
CA GLY A 83 6.59 -3.82 -3.94
C GLY A 83 6.81 -2.75 -5.01
N LEU A 84 7.91 -2.83 -5.77
CA LEU A 84 8.14 -1.97 -6.91
C LEU A 84 7.11 -2.20 -8.02
N LEU A 85 6.83 -3.46 -8.36
CA LEU A 85 5.85 -3.81 -9.38
C LEU A 85 4.43 -3.35 -8.99
N VAL A 86 3.98 -3.70 -7.78
CA VAL A 86 2.68 -3.29 -7.25
C VAL A 86 2.58 -1.77 -7.20
N GLY A 87 3.58 -1.10 -6.64
CA GLY A 87 3.62 0.36 -6.54
C GLY A 87 3.60 1.04 -7.90
N PHE A 88 4.33 0.51 -8.89
CA PHE A 88 4.32 1.01 -10.27
C PHE A 88 2.91 0.95 -10.88
N ILE A 89 2.27 -0.22 -10.85
CA ILE A 89 0.94 -0.44 -11.45
C ILE A 89 -0.10 0.48 -10.81
N LEU A 90 -0.14 0.54 -9.46
CA LEU A 90 -1.10 1.39 -8.76
C LEU A 90 -0.88 2.88 -9.05
N THR A 91 0.37 3.32 -9.16
CA THR A 91 0.70 4.74 -9.45
C THR A 91 0.31 5.12 -10.88
N VAL A 92 0.56 4.22 -11.86
CA VAL A 92 0.13 4.45 -13.25
C VAL A 92 -1.38 4.53 -13.35
N ALA A 93 -2.08 3.65 -12.64
CA ALA A 93 -3.53 3.57 -12.69
C ALA A 93 -4.21 4.81 -12.09
N ASN A 94 -3.86 5.14 -10.84
CA ASN A 94 -4.49 6.23 -10.10
C ASN A 94 -3.63 6.60 -8.87
N TYR A 95 -3.36 7.88 -8.65
CA TYR A 95 -2.56 8.33 -7.52
C TYR A 95 -3.25 8.03 -6.17
N SER A 96 -4.59 7.97 -6.12
CA SER A 96 -5.30 7.60 -4.90
C SER A 96 -5.09 6.14 -4.53
N PHE A 97 -4.92 5.24 -5.50
CA PHE A 97 -4.55 3.84 -5.26
C PHE A 97 -3.17 3.73 -4.62
N PHE A 98 -2.24 4.48 -5.18
CA PHE A 98 -0.89 4.52 -4.65
C PHE A 98 -0.80 5.13 -3.24
N THR A 99 -1.52 6.21 -2.96
CA THR A 99 -1.51 6.83 -1.61
C THR A 99 -2.13 5.92 -0.57
N ALA A 100 -3.18 5.16 -0.90
CA ALA A 100 -3.75 4.13 -0.04
C ALA A 100 -2.73 3.02 0.27
N LEU A 101 -2.06 2.48 -0.77
CA LEU A 101 -0.97 1.51 -0.61
C LEU A 101 0.16 2.06 0.25
N LEU A 102 0.56 3.30 0.01
CA LEU A 102 1.65 3.95 0.75
C LEU A 102 1.31 4.13 2.23
N MET A 103 0.08 4.56 2.54
CA MET A 103 -0.40 4.68 3.92
C MET A 103 -0.39 3.32 4.62
N PHE A 104 -0.95 2.29 4.00
CA PHE A 104 -0.87 0.91 4.50
C PHE A 104 0.57 0.50 4.78
N PHE A 105 1.46 0.64 3.79
CA PHE A 105 2.86 0.18 3.91
C PHE A 105 3.62 0.91 5.01
N ILE A 106 3.50 2.25 5.10
CA ILE A 106 4.24 3.05 6.08
C ILE A 106 3.74 2.76 7.50
N THR A 107 2.42 2.78 7.71
CA THR A 107 1.84 2.62 9.04
C THR A 107 2.05 1.21 9.57
N SER A 108 1.77 0.21 8.76
CA SER A 108 1.99 -1.20 9.09
C SER A 108 3.46 -1.50 9.38
N SER A 109 4.40 -0.99 8.55
CA SER A 109 5.83 -1.20 8.78
C SER A 109 6.34 -0.53 10.07
N LYS A 110 5.76 0.60 10.48
CA LYS A 110 6.09 1.25 11.76
C LYS A 110 5.55 0.43 12.94
N LEU A 111 4.32 -0.07 12.84
CA LEU A 111 3.68 -0.85 13.90
C LEU A 111 4.36 -2.22 14.08
N THR A 112 4.74 -2.89 13.00
CA THR A 112 5.49 -4.16 13.10
C THR A 112 6.79 -3.99 13.87
N LYS A 113 7.48 -2.85 13.72
CA LYS A 113 8.71 -2.55 14.47
C LYS A 113 8.47 -2.07 15.90
N TRP A 114 7.29 -1.55 16.17
CA TRP A 114 6.95 -1.03 17.48
C TRP A 114 6.92 -2.14 18.53
N LYS A 115 7.64 -1.95 19.66
CA LYS A 115 7.80 -2.91 20.74
C LYS A 115 8.27 -4.31 20.28
N GLY A 116 9.18 -4.37 19.31
CA GLY A 116 9.71 -5.63 18.76
C GLY A 116 10.24 -6.60 19.79
N GLU A 117 10.87 -6.12 20.89
CA GLU A 117 11.37 -6.96 21.97
C GLU A 117 10.26 -7.71 22.74
N VAL A 118 9.05 -7.13 22.81
CA VAL A 118 7.89 -7.80 23.39
C VAL A 118 7.38 -8.88 22.45
N LYS A 119 7.28 -8.55 21.15
CA LYS A 119 6.81 -9.48 20.12
C LYS A 119 7.71 -10.70 19.95
N LYS A 120 9.02 -10.54 20.04
CA LYS A 120 10.01 -11.65 20.04
C LYS A 120 9.77 -12.68 21.15
N LYS A 121 9.19 -12.26 22.28
CA LYS A 121 8.87 -13.17 23.41
C LYS A 121 7.57 -13.94 23.16
N ILE A 122 6.67 -13.41 22.32
CA ILE A 122 5.36 -13.98 22.03
C ILE A 122 5.45 -14.90 20.81
N ASP A 123 6.18 -14.45 19.79
CA ASP A 123 6.33 -15.16 18.50
C ASP A 123 7.80 -15.55 18.29
N SER A 124 8.06 -16.86 18.30
CA SER A 124 9.41 -17.43 18.06
C SER A 124 9.91 -17.22 16.62
N GLU A 125 9.00 -17.01 15.65
CA GLU A 125 9.33 -16.76 14.25
C GLU A 125 9.45 -15.26 13.92
N TYR A 126 9.33 -14.39 14.90
CA TYR A 126 9.43 -12.94 14.68
C TYR A 126 10.76 -12.56 14.02
N LYS A 127 10.68 -12.07 12.78
CA LYS A 127 11.84 -11.57 12.05
C LYS A 127 12.17 -10.15 12.47
N GLU A 128 13.43 -9.89 12.79
CA GLU A 128 13.89 -8.55 13.14
C GLU A 128 13.55 -7.54 12.03
N GLY A 129 12.84 -6.47 12.40
CA GLY A 129 12.37 -5.45 11.46
C GLY A 129 11.11 -5.80 10.68
N GLY A 130 10.53 -7.00 10.85
CA GLY A 130 9.31 -7.43 10.17
C GLY A 130 9.45 -7.41 8.64
N GLN A 131 10.58 -7.94 8.12
CA GLN A 131 10.85 -7.97 6.69
C GLN A 131 9.78 -8.77 5.94
N ARG A 132 9.08 -8.09 5.02
CA ARG A 132 8.11 -8.72 4.13
C ARG A 132 8.80 -9.28 2.89
N ASN A 133 8.50 -10.52 2.57
CA ASN A 133 8.92 -11.19 1.35
C ASN A 133 7.91 -10.93 0.20
N TRP A 134 8.23 -11.42 -1.00
CA TRP A 134 7.38 -11.25 -2.18
C TRP A 134 5.99 -11.88 -2.00
N VAL A 135 5.87 -13.03 -1.30
CA VAL A 135 4.58 -13.68 -1.03
C VAL A 135 3.67 -12.75 -0.23
N GLN A 136 4.18 -12.18 0.88
CA GLN A 136 3.42 -11.25 1.71
C GLN A 136 3.04 -9.97 0.96
N VAL A 137 3.90 -9.49 0.05
CA VAL A 137 3.60 -8.34 -0.80
C VAL A 137 2.46 -8.66 -1.76
N PHE A 138 2.46 -9.83 -2.39
CA PHE A 138 1.38 -10.23 -3.30
C PHE A 138 0.11 -10.66 -2.59
N CYS A 139 0.17 -11.29 -1.42
CA CYS A 139 -1.02 -11.56 -0.62
C CYS A 139 -1.79 -10.28 -0.26
N ASN A 140 -1.08 -9.20 0.07
CA ASN A 140 -1.70 -7.93 0.44
C ASN A 140 -1.97 -7.01 -0.77
N GLY A 141 -1.12 -7.04 -1.78
CA GLY A 141 -1.14 -6.15 -2.93
C GLY A 141 -1.68 -6.75 -4.23
N GLY A 142 -1.87 -8.08 -4.30
CA GLY A 142 -2.27 -8.77 -5.53
C GLY A 142 -3.66 -8.35 -6.00
N VAL A 143 -4.68 -8.49 -5.17
CA VAL A 143 -6.05 -8.06 -5.49
C VAL A 143 -6.12 -6.56 -5.82
N PRO A 144 -5.52 -5.64 -5.06
CA PRO A 144 -5.41 -4.25 -5.47
C PRO A 144 -4.75 -4.05 -6.82
N THR A 145 -3.72 -4.83 -7.16
CA THR A 145 -3.03 -4.74 -8.45
C THR A 145 -3.91 -5.20 -9.61
N GLU A 146 -4.63 -6.31 -9.46
CA GLU A 146 -5.59 -6.79 -10.44
C GLU A 146 -6.70 -5.78 -10.69
N LEU A 147 -7.27 -5.21 -9.64
CA LEU A 147 -8.29 -4.16 -9.73
C LEU A 147 -7.76 -2.89 -10.40
N ALA A 148 -6.51 -2.52 -10.15
CA ALA A 148 -5.88 -1.39 -10.81
C ALA A 148 -5.66 -1.63 -12.31
N LEU A 149 -5.28 -2.86 -12.71
CA LEU A 149 -5.19 -3.26 -14.11
C LEU A 149 -6.56 -3.22 -14.79
N LEU A 150 -7.59 -3.80 -14.18
CA LEU A 150 -8.97 -3.74 -14.69
C LEU A 150 -9.46 -2.30 -14.81
N TYR A 151 -9.19 -1.48 -13.80
CA TYR A 151 -9.53 -0.05 -13.84
C TYR A 151 -8.89 0.65 -15.04
N MET A 152 -7.60 0.39 -15.31
CA MET A 152 -6.92 0.97 -16.47
C MET A 152 -7.48 0.51 -17.81
N ILE A 153 -7.91 -0.75 -17.90
CA ILE A 153 -8.51 -1.32 -19.13
C ILE A 153 -9.87 -0.67 -19.40
N GLU A 154 -10.71 -0.54 -18.39
CA GLU A 154 -12.08 -0.07 -18.53
C GLU A 154 -12.20 1.47 -18.60
N ASN A 155 -11.42 2.18 -17.79
CA ASN A 155 -11.58 3.62 -17.61
C ASN A 155 -10.39 4.43 -18.11
N GLY A 156 -9.26 3.76 -18.41
CA GLY A 156 -7.98 4.41 -18.64
C GLY A 156 -7.32 4.89 -17.35
N PRO A 157 -6.03 5.26 -17.41
CA PRO A 157 -5.30 5.82 -16.28
C PRO A 157 -5.79 7.23 -15.95
N GLY A 158 -5.98 7.50 -14.68
CA GLY A 158 -6.39 8.83 -14.19
C GLY A 158 -7.24 8.77 -12.93
N GLU A 159 -7.44 9.92 -12.33
CA GLU A 159 -8.25 10.10 -11.13
C GLU A 159 -9.71 10.36 -11.53
N ILE A 160 -10.59 9.45 -11.10
CA ILE A 160 -12.04 9.58 -11.29
C ILE A 160 -12.66 9.64 -9.89
N PRO A 161 -13.57 10.59 -9.63
CA PRO A 161 -14.28 10.65 -8.35
C PRO A 161 -15.21 9.43 -8.22
N ILE A 162 -15.44 8.99 -6.98
CA ILE A 162 -16.38 7.91 -6.71
C ILE A 162 -17.80 8.47 -6.80
N ASP A 163 -18.49 8.13 -7.86
CA ASP A 163 -19.87 8.52 -8.13
C ASP A 163 -20.61 7.40 -8.87
N PHE A 164 -21.39 6.63 -8.16
CA PHE A 164 -22.13 5.48 -8.72
C PHE A 164 -23.21 5.88 -9.72
N SER A 165 -23.65 7.13 -9.71
CA SER A 165 -24.65 7.63 -10.65
C SER A 165 -24.06 7.96 -12.03
N LYS A 166 -22.79 8.40 -12.06
CA LYS A 166 -22.12 8.86 -13.27
C LYS A 166 -21.01 7.92 -13.75
N GLN A 167 -20.30 7.27 -12.80
CA GLN A 167 -19.10 6.49 -13.05
C GLN A 167 -19.16 5.14 -12.32
N TYR A 168 -20.21 4.35 -12.59
CA TYR A 168 -20.47 3.10 -11.86
C TYR A 168 -19.27 2.15 -11.87
N THR A 169 -18.73 1.85 -13.07
CA THR A 169 -17.63 0.89 -13.25
C THR A 169 -16.36 1.34 -12.53
N ALA A 170 -15.97 2.61 -12.67
CA ALA A 170 -14.82 3.16 -11.95
C ALA A 170 -15.05 3.15 -10.43
N SER A 171 -16.24 3.52 -9.98
CA SER A 171 -16.55 3.66 -8.56
C SER A 171 -16.47 2.35 -7.80
N TRP A 172 -17.03 1.23 -8.32
CA TRP A 172 -16.95 -0.05 -7.63
C TRP A 172 -15.51 -0.59 -7.60
N MET A 173 -14.73 -0.40 -8.68
CA MET A 173 -13.31 -0.80 -8.71
C MET A 173 -12.48 -0.01 -7.68
N CYS A 174 -12.71 1.30 -7.60
CA CYS A 174 -12.07 2.17 -6.62
C CYS A 174 -12.38 1.74 -5.19
N LEU A 175 -13.65 1.48 -4.86
CA LEU A 175 -14.05 1.04 -3.51
C LEU A 175 -13.54 -0.37 -3.21
N SER A 176 -13.57 -1.30 -4.16
CA SER A 176 -13.04 -2.65 -3.97
C SER A 176 -11.54 -2.63 -3.66
N LEU A 177 -10.76 -1.84 -4.41
CA LEU A 177 -9.34 -1.66 -4.17
C LEU A 177 -9.06 -1.02 -2.80
N LEU A 178 -9.79 0.04 -2.48
CA LEU A 178 -9.69 0.69 -1.17
C LEU A 178 -10.03 -0.29 -0.04
N GLY A 179 -11.11 -1.07 -0.19
CA GLY A 179 -11.54 -2.08 0.76
C GLY A 179 -10.47 -3.15 1.00
N ALA A 180 -9.84 -3.64 -0.05
CA ALA A 180 -8.75 -4.62 0.04
C ALA A 180 -7.55 -4.05 0.83
N LEU A 181 -7.08 -2.85 0.52
CA LEU A 181 -5.96 -2.22 1.24
C LEU A 181 -6.33 -1.83 2.68
N ALA A 182 -7.55 -1.36 2.89
CA ALA A 182 -8.05 -1.01 4.22
C ALA A 182 -8.18 -2.26 5.12
N SER A 183 -8.64 -3.39 4.58
CA SER A 183 -8.70 -4.68 5.28
C SER A 183 -7.31 -5.14 5.71
N CYS A 184 -6.32 -5.11 4.80
CA CYS A 184 -4.93 -5.45 5.14
C CYS A 184 -4.34 -4.51 6.21
N ALA A 185 -4.66 -3.21 6.15
CA ALA A 185 -4.21 -2.26 7.16
C ALA A 185 -4.86 -2.52 8.52
N GLY A 186 -6.18 -2.74 8.53
CA GLY A 186 -6.95 -3.02 9.73
C GLY A 186 -6.46 -4.28 10.42
N ASP A 187 -6.28 -5.35 9.68
CA ASP A 187 -5.78 -6.61 10.21
C ASP A 187 -4.35 -6.49 10.78
N THR A 188 -3.44 -5.84 10.04
CA THR A 188 -2.09 -5.59 10.54
C THR A 188 -2.11 -4.73 11.82
N TRP A 189 -2.93 -3.68 11.88
CA TRP A 189 -3.00 -2.86 13.08
C TRP A 189 -3.59 -3.63 14.27
N ALA A 190 -4.60 -4.47 14.03
CA ALA A 190 -5.18 -5.32 15.06
C ALA A 190 -4.17 -6.30 15.64
N SER A 191 -3.45 -7.02 14.80
CA SER A 191 -2.45 -8.01 15.22
C SER A 191 -1.25 -7.36 15.91
N GLU A 192 -0.75 -6.24 15.38
CA GLU A 192 0.46 -5.59 15.90
C GLU A 192 0.23 -4.80 17.21
N ILE A 193 -0.94 -4.19 17.39
CA ILE A 193 -1.29 -3.44 18.59
C ILE A 193 -1.98 -4.34 19.62
N GLY A 194 -2.91 -5.19 19.16
CA GLY A 194 -3.69 -6.07 20.03
C GLY A 194 -2.81 -7.04 20.83
N THR A 195 -1.84 -7.68 20.21
CA THR A 195 -0.90 -8.61 20.86
C THR A 195 -0.02 -7.94 21.93
N VAL A 196 0.31 -6.66 21.75
CA VAL A 196 1.22 -5.94 22.65
C VAL A 196 0.48 -5.25 23.82
N MET A 197 -0.75 -4.79 23.57
CA MET A 197 -1.50 -3.99 24.55
C MET A 197 -2.57 -4.77 25.31
N SER A 198 -2.90 -5.98 24.89
CA SER A 198 -3.95 -6.79 25.49
C SER A 198 -3.38 -8.09 26.05
N HIS A 199 -3.79 -8.44 27.26
CA HIS A 199 -3.29 -9.64 27.96
C HIS A 199 -4.26 -10.82 27.92
N GLU A 200 -5.50 -10.63 27.50
CA GLU A 200 -6.55 -11.66 27.52
C GLU A 200 -7.35 -11.65 26.22
N PRO A 201 -6.80 -12.16 25.11
CA PRO A 201 -7.58 -12.34 23.88
C PRO A 201 -8.65 -13.42 24.09
N ARG A 202 -9.73 -13.30 23.32
CA ARG A 202 -10.80 -14.28 23.27
C ARG A 202 -10.91 -14.86 21.87
N LEU A 203 -11.09 -16.17 21.79
CA LEU A 203 -11.31 -16.83 20.51
C LEU A 203 -12.64 -16.37 19.93
N ILE A 204 -12.63 -15.90 18.69
CA ILE A 204 -13.80 -15.27 18.05
C ILE A 204 -15.00 -16.24 17.92
N THR A 205 -14.75 -17.54 17.85
CA THR A 205 -15.79 -18.56 17.68
C THR A 205 -16.47 -18.99 18.97
N THR A 206 -15.74 -19.07 20.11
CA THR A 206 -16.23 -19.60 21.38
C THR A 206 -16.26 -18.58 22.51
N TRP A 207 -15.66 -17.40 22.32
CA TRP A 207 -15.44 -16.37 23.36
C TRP A 207 -14.62 -16.84 24.56
N GLU A 208 -13.99 -18.00 24.51
CA GLU A 208 -13.08 -18.48 25.54
C GLU A 208 -11.79 -17.68 25.56
N LYS A 209 -11.19 -17.52 26.74
CA LYS A 209 -9.87 -16.89 26.87
C LYS A 209 -8.81 -17.80 26.27
N VAL A 210 -7.94 -17.24 25.45
CA VAL A 210 -6.83 -17.96 24.80
C VAL A 210 -5.50 -17.24 25.06
N PRO A 211 -4.37 -17.92 24.94
CA PRO A 211 -3.06 -17.29 25.00
C PRO A 211 -2.90 -16.20 23.94
N VAL A 212 -2.06 -15.21 24.23
CA VAL A 212 -1.70 -14.17 23.27
C VAL A 212 -0.93 -14.82 22.11
N GLY A 213 -1.30 -14.48 20.87
CA GLY A 213 -0.74 -15.06 19.64
C GLY A 213 -1.52 -16.25 19.09
N THR A 214 -2.61 -16.68 19.75
CA THR A 214 -3.50 -17.74 19.21
C THR A 214 -4.24 -17.21 17.98
N ASN A 215 -4.23 -17.99 16.89
CA ASN A 215 -4.99 -17.69 15.67
C ASN A 215 -6.48 -17.55 15.97
N GLY A 216 -7.11 -16.48 15.49
CA GLY A 216 -8.51 -16.17 15.78
C GLY A 216 -8.78 -15.55 17.15
N GLY A 217 -7.74 -15.22 17.91
CA GLY A 217 -7.85 -14.48 19.17
C GLY A 217 -8.10 -13.00 18.93
N VAL A 218 -9.25 -12.48 19.40
CA VAL A 218 -9.64 -11.07 19.23
C VAL A 218 -9.59 -10.32 20.56
N THR A 219 -9.30 -9.03 20.49
CA THR A 219 -9.29 -8.12 21.64
C THR A 219 -10.02 -6.82 21.29
N VAL A 220 -10.61 -6.15 22.25
CA VAL A 220 -11.26 -4.84 22.02
C VAL A 220 -10.28 -3.82 21.48
N VAL A 221 -9.04 -3.80 21.99
CA VAL A 221 -7.97 -2.93 21.50
C VAL A 221 -7.64 -3.25 20.04
N GLY A 222 -7.56 -4.53 19.67
CA GLY A 222 -7.35 -4.98 18.30
C GLY A 222 -8.46 -4.50 17.36
N LEU A 223 -9.74 -4.66 17.76
CA LEU A 223 -10.88 -4.21 16.94
C LEU A 223 -10.92 -2.69 16.75
N ILE A 224 -10.62 -1.91 17.80
CA ILE A 224 -10.49 -0.44 17.65
C ILE A 224 -9.32 -0.11 16.75
N SER A 225 -8.21 -0.80 16.88
CA SER A 225 -7.03 -0.58 16.03
C SER A 225 -7.29 -0.92 14.57
N SER A 226 -8.07 -1.98 14.29
CA SER A 226 -8.45 -2.33 12.91
C SER A 226 -9.33 -1.26 12.25
N LEU A 227 -10.30 -0.72 12.99
CA LEU A 227 -11.11 0.40 12.53
C LEU A 227 -10.24 1.61 12.18
N LEU A 228 -9.30 1.98 13.07
CA LEU A 228 -8.39 3.12 12.86
C LEU A 228 -7.41 2.87 11.71
N GLY A 229 -6.91 1.64 11.55
CA GLY A 229 -6.04 1.25 10.45
C GLY A 229 -6.72 1.43 9.10
N GLY A 230 -7.93 0.90 8.94
CA GLY A 230 -8.72 1.09 7.73
C GLY A 230 -9.12 2.56 7.50
N THR A 231 -9.49 3.28 8.55
CA THR A 231 -9.77 4.74 8.47
C THR A 231 -8.56 5.52 7.97
N SER A 232 -7.34 5.18 8.41
CA SER A 232 -6.12 5.86 7.96
C SER A 232 -5.89 5.73 6.45
N VAL A 233 -6.19 4.55 5.89
CA VAL A 233 -6.13 4.30 4.43
C VAL A 233 -7.21 5.08 3.70
N GLY A 234 -8.45 5.09 4.23
CA GLY A 234 -9.55 5.90 3.69
C GLY A 234 -9.25 7.40 3.67
N VAL A 235 -8.63 7.93 4.74
CA VAL A 235 -8.19 9.33 4.82
C VAL A 235 -7.14 9.63 3.75
N ALA A 236 -6.14 8.76 3.58
CA ALA A 236 -5.09 8.96 2.57
C ALA A 236 -5.68 8.96 1.14
N TYR A 237 -6.60 8.06 0.87
CA TYR A 237 -7.33 8.02 -0.39
C TYR A 237 -8.14 9.31 -0.61
N PHE A 238 -8.91 9.75 0.39
CA PHE A 238 -9.72 10.96 0.33
C PHE A 238 -8.87 12.21 0.10
N ILE A 239 -7.77 12.37 0.81
CA ILE A 239 -6.84 13.51 0.61
C ILE A 239 -6.29 13.51 -0.82
N SER A 240 -5.95 12.34 -1.35
CA SER A 240 -5.49 12.22 -2.74
C SER A 240 -6.58 12.63 -3.73
N GLN A 241 -7.85 12.26 -3.50
CA GLN A 241 -8.97 12.71 -4.31
C GLN A 241 -9.09 14.23 -4.30
N LEU A 242 -8.96 14.87 -3.14
CA LEU A 242 -9.01 16.33 -3.02
C LEU A 242 -7.89 17.05 -3.79
N ILE A 243 -6.74 16.40 -3.93
CA ILE A 243 -5.56 17.01 -4.59
C ILE A 243 -5.60 16.81 -6.12
N PHE A 244 -6.01 15.62 -6.58
CA PHE A 244 -5.78 15.21 -7.96
C PHE A 244 -7.05 15.14 -8.82
N VAL A 245 -8.26 15.16 -8.23
CA VAL A 245 -9.51 15.14 -8.98
C VAL A 245 -9.99 16.57 -9.24
N ASN A 246 -10.21 16.91 -10.49
CA ASN A 246 -10.64 18.26 -10.88
C ASN A 246 -12.15 18.50 -10.79
N ASP A 247 -12.97 17.45 -10.89
CA ASP A 247 -14.42 17.53 -11.01
C ASP A 247 -15.18 17.18 -9.72
N LEU A 248 -14.57 17.45 -8.56
CA LEU A 248 -15.16 17.12 -7.25
C LEU A 248 -16.44 17.90 -6.97
N ASP A 249 -16.54 19.14 -7.44
CA ASP A 249 -17.69 20.04 -7.18
C ASP A 249 -18.99 19.54 -7.80
N ILE A 250 -18.89 18.74 -8.86
CA ILE A 250 -20.05 18.21 -9.60
C ILE A 250 -20.29 16.71 -9.35
N SER A 251 -19.46 16.08 -8.51
CA SER A 251 -19.55 14.66 -8.16
C SER A 251 -20.21 14.45 -6.79
N ALA A 252 -20.53 13.19 -6.48
CA ALA A 252 -21.01 12.81 -5.16
C ALA A 252 -20.00 13.18 -4.07
N PRO A 253 -20.42 13.45 -2.82
CA PRO A 253 -19.51 13.72 -1.71
C PRO A 253 -18.53 12.57 -1.50
N GLN A 254 -17.22 12.88 -1.36
CA GLN A 254 -16.17 11.85 -1.24
C GLN A 254 -15.84 11.47 0.22
N TRP A 255 -16.26 12.23 1.22
CA TRP A 255 -15.97 11.95 2.63
C TRP A 255 -16.44 10.55 3.12
N PRO A 256 -17.50 9.90 2.55
CA PRO A 256 -17.90 8.57 2.98
C PRO A 256 -16.82 7.50 2.75
N ILE A 257 -15.85 7.77 1.87
CA ILE A 257 -14.67 6.91 1.63
C ILE A 257 -13.90 6.65 2.94
N ILE A 258 -13.83 7.65 3.82
CA ILE A 258 -13.14 7.54 5.12
C ILE A 258 -13.85 6.52 6.01
N VAL A 259 -15.17 6.61 6.09
CA VAL A 259 -16.00 5.69 6.88
C VAL A 259 -15.95 4.27 6.29
N PHE A 260 -16.04 4.17 4.97
CA PHE A 260 -15.92 2.90 4.26
C PHE A 260 -14.59 2.22 4.54
N GLY A 261 -13.47 2.96 4.50
CA GLY A 261 -12.14 2.44 4.85
C GLY A 261 -12.11 1.88 6.28
N GLY A 262 -12.68 2.59 7.24
CA GLY A 262 -12.78 2.13 8.63
C GLY A 262 -13.57 0.83 8.78
N ILE A 263 -14.76 0.77 8.19
CA ILE A 263 -15.62 -0.43 8.21
C ILE A 263 -14.93 -1.60 7.52
N ALA A 264 -14.30 -1.38 6.35
CA ALA A 264 -13.57 -2.42 5.63
C ALA A 264 -12.38 -2.95 6.44
N GLY A 265 -11.64 -2.08 7.13
CA GLY A 265 -10.57 -2.49 8.03
C GLY A 265 -11.05 -3.34 9.19
N LEU A 266 -12.13 -2.94 9.83
CA LEU A 266 -12.74 -3.71 10.94
C LEU A 266 -13.26 -5.07 10.46
N LEU A 267 -14.04 -5.09 9.38
CA LEU A 267 -14.60 -6.33 8.85
C LEU A 267 -13.52 -7.28 8.33
N GLY A 268 -12.49 -6.77 7.65
CA GLY A 268 -11.36 -7.56 7.18
C GLY A 268 -10.65 -8.28 8.32
N SER A 269 -10.34 -7.57 9.40
CA SER A 269 -9.70 -8.16 10.59
C SER A 269 -10.59 -9.18 11.31
N VAL A 270 -11.91 -8.95 11.36
CA VAL A 270 -12.88 -9.91 11.93
C VAL A 270 -12.94 -11.19 11.09
N ILE A 271 -12.98 -11.05 9.76
CA ILE A 271 -13.01 -12.20 8.84
C ILE A 271 -11.70 -12.98 8.94
N ASP A 272 -10.55 -12.31 8.97
CA ASP A 272 -9.25 -12.97 9.13
C ASP A 272 -9.18 -13.76 10.44
N SER A 273 -9.61 -13.16 11.55
CA SER A 273 -9.69 -13.84 12.84
C SER A 273 -10.62 -15.06 12.82
N TYR A 274 -11.75 -14.99 12.11
CA TYR A 274 -12.67 -16.11 11.98
C TYR A 274 -12.05 -17.24 11.13
N LEU A 275 -11.39 -16.91 10.02
CA LEU A 275 -10.68 -17.89 9.20
C LEU A 275 -9.49 -18.49 9.97
N GLY A 276 -8.77 -17.68 10.72
CA GLY A 276 -7.70 -18.12 11.61
C GLY A 276 -8.16 -19.12 12.65
N ALA A 277 -9.34 -18.91 13.24
CA ALA A 277 -9.92 -19.82 14.25
C ALA A 277 -10.46 -21.14 13.66
N THR A 278 -10.82 -21.16 12.36
CA THR A 278 -11.52 -22.30 11.74
C THR A 278 -10.67 -23.09 10.76
N MET A 279 -9.71 -22.45 10.09
CA MET A 279 -8.96 -23.05 8.98
C MET A 279 -7.45 -23.14 9.23
N GLN A 280 -6.91 -22.40 10.19
CA GLN A 280 -5.47 -22.45 10.49
C GLN A 280 -5.24 -23.34 11.71
N TYR A 281 -4.31 -24.29 11.57
CA TYR A 281 -3.83 -25.04 12.72
C TYR A 281 -2.98 -24.13 13.62
N SER A 282 -3.31 -24.07 14.89
CA SER A 282 -2.55 -23.38 15.94
C SER A 282 -1.54 -24.33 16.60
#